data_3acd4ae319c4cbeaef738da0dbee8697
#
_entry.id   3acd4ae319c4cbeaef738da0dbee8697
#
_cell.length_a   1.000
_cell.length_b   1.000
_cell.length_c   1.000
_cell.angle_alpha   90.00
_cell.angle_beta   90.00
_cell.angle_gamma   90.00
#
_symmetry.space_group_name_H-M   'P 1'
#
loop_
_entity.id
_entity.type
_entity.pdbx_description
1 polymer ?
#
loop_
_entity_poly.entity_id
_entity_poly.type
_entity_poly.pdbx_seq_one_letter_code
_entity_poly.pdbx_strand_id
1 'polypeptide(L)'
;IWDDGRKLFKENIRMKGLIAKKVGMTQVFDESGNLIPVTVIRIDPNTVIATRTKERNGYDAVVLGIDDAKESRVTKAYKNQFAENIAPKRTLKEFRDFEKEVNVGDQIGMELFDGIRFLDVTSTSKGKGFQGVMKRWGFHGGRASHGSKFHREAGGTGQSTTPGHTFKNIKMPGRMGSKKVTIQNLQVVKTDADLKVIMVRGAVPGNKDCTLIVKSAVKK
;
A
#
# COMPACT_ATOMS: atom_id res chain seq x y z
N ILE A 1 -31.78 16.30 -11.57
CA ILE A 1 -31.82 16.60 -10.12
C ILE A 1 -30.95 15.61 -9.29
N TRP A 2 -30.11 14.76 -9.91
CA TRP A 2 -29.31 13.74 -9.19
C TRP A 2 -27.79 13.94 -9.26
N ASP A 3 -27.29 15.09 -9.74
CA ASP A 3 -25.85 15.30 -10.01
C ASP A 3 -25.13 16.18 -8.97
N ASP A 4 -25.84 16.94 -8.14
CA ASP A 4 -25.23 17.85 -7.15
C ASP A 4 -24.68 17.15 -5.90
N GLY A 5 -25.26 16.03 -5.49
CA GLY A 5 -24.83 15.31 -4.28
C GLY A 5 -23.46 14.63 -4.39
N ARG A 6 -23.01 14.31 -5.60
CA ARG A 6 -21.69 13.66 -5.83
C ARG A 6 -20.54 14.65 -5.97
N LYS A 7 -20.81 15.89 -6.31
CA LYS A 7 -19.80 16.95 -6.41
C LYS A 7 -19.39 17.47 -5.03
N LEU A 8 -20.32 17.59 -4.10
CA LEU A 8 -20.06 18.06 -2.74
C LEU A 8 -19.15 17.14 -1.91
N PHE A 9 -19.15 15.81 -2.18
CA PHE A 9 -18.27 14.87 -1.51
C PHE A 9 -16.82 14.84 -2.06
N LYS A 10 -16.55 15.49 -3.20
CA LYS A 10 -15.20 15.54 -3.80
C LYS A 10 -14.37 16.76 -3.43
N GLU A 11 -14.96 17.76 -2.82
CA GLU A 11 -14.33 19.09 -2.76
C GLU A 11 -13.29 19.30 -1.67
N ASN A 12 -13.05 18.40 -0.72
CA ASN A 12 -11.98 18.63 0.27
C ASN A 12 -11.43 17.39 1.00
N ILE A 13 -11.28 16.25 0.35
CA ILE A 13 -10.49 15.19 0.97
C ILE A 13 -9.01 15.47 0.69
N ARG A 14 -8.44 16.42 1.44
CA ARG A 14 -7.00 16.62 1.48
C ARG A 14 -6.36 15.40 2.14
N MET A 15 -5.44 14.76 1.45
CA MET A 15 -4.85 13.51 1.90
C MET A 15 -3.57 13.74 2.72
N LYS A 16 -3.56 13.22 3.94
CA LYS A 16 -2.33 13.02 4.70
C LYS A 16 -1.70 11.69 4.28
N GLY A 17 -0.47 11.71 3.82
CA GLY A 17 0.17 10.49 3.36
C GLY A 17 1.69 10.56 3.46
N LEU A 18 2.31 9.46 3.91
CA LEU A 18 3.77 9.31 4.06
C LEU A 18 4.23 7.94 3.57
N ILE A 19 5.52 7.89 3.26
CA ILE A 19 6.21 6.63 2.99
C ILE A 19 6.77 6.12 4.32
N ALA A 20 6.57 4.84 4.59
CA ALA A 20 6.96 4.18 5.82
C ALA A 20 7.59 2.80 5.57
N LYS A 21 8.09 2.15 6.61
CA LYS A 21 8.63 0.79 6.58
C LYS A 21 7.93 -0.10 7.59
N LYS A 22 7.68 -1.35 7.19
CA LYS A 22 7.15 -2.38 8.08
C LYS A 22 8.29 -2.94 8.93
N VAL A 23 8.24 -2.75 10.24
CA VAL A 23 9.22 -3.34 11.16
C VAL A 23 8.89 -4.80 11.43
N GLY A 24 7.63 -5.09 11.75
CA GLY A 24 7.20 -6.44 12.10
C GLY A 24 5.80 -6.46 12.69
N MET A 25 5.45 -7.56 13.33
CA MET A 25 4.20 -7.70 14.07
C MET A 25 4.51 -8.09 15.52
N THR A 26 3.73 -7.58 16.42
CA THR A 26 3.76 -7.91 17.85
C THR A 26 2.34 -7.90 18.41
N GLN A 27 2.22 -8.01 19.68
CA GLN A 27 0.94 -7.95 20.39
C GLN A 27 1.06 -6.99 21.57
N VAL A 28 -0.02 -6.28 21.84
CA VAL A 28 -0.12 -5.30 22.94
C VAL A 28 -1.40 -5.60 23.71
N PHE A 29 -1.37 -5.44 25.01
CA PHE A 29 -2.56 -5.52 25.84
C PHE A 29 -3.30 -4.18 25.83
N ASP A 30 -4.60 -4.25 25.67
CA ASP A 30 -5.51 -3.13 25.87
C ASP A 30 -5.71 -2.86 27.38
N GLU A 31 -6.29 -1.71 27.70
CA GLU A 31 -6.65 -1.34 29.08
C GLU A 31 -7.58 -2.37 29.73
N SER A 32 -8.40 -3.04 28.93
CA SER A 32 -9.29 -4.13 29.36
C SER A 32 -8.60 -5.49 29.53
N GLY A 33 -7.27 -5.59 29.32
CA GLY A 33 -6.51 -6.83 29.39
C GLY A 33 -6.63 -7.72 28.13
N ASN A 34 -7.31 -7.27 27.08
CA ASN A 34 -7.41 -8.02 25.84
C ASN A 34 -6.13 -7.93 25.01
N LEU A 35 -5.72 -9.04 24.42
CA LEU A 35 -4.57 -9.12 23.54
C LEU A 35 -4.92 -8.61 22.15
N ILE A 36 -4.27 -7.54 21.70
CA ILE A 36 -4.45 -6.96 20.38
C ILE A 36 -3.22 -7.25 19.51
N PRO A 37 -3.37 -7.96 18.38
CA PRO A 37 -2.28 -8.12 17.42
C PRO A 37 -2.05 -6.81 16.68
N VAL A 38 -0.80 -6.34 16.65
CA VAL A 38 -0.43 -5.08 16.00
C VAL A 38 0.71 -5.25 15.01
N THR A 39 0.69 -4.45 13.96
CA THR A 39 1.84 -4.26 13.07
C THR A 39 2.53 -2.96 13.43
N VAL A 40 3.84 -3.01 13.62
CA VAL A 40 4.70 -1.86 13.88
C VAL A 40 5.20 -1.29 12.56
N ILE A 41 4.90 -0.03 12.34
CA ILE A 41 5.24 0.73 11.13
C ILE A 41 6.17 1.87 11.54
N ARG A 42 7.39 1.90 11.00
CA ARG A 42 8.34 2.99 11.23
C ARG A 42 8.18 4.05 10.14
N ILE A 43 8.08 5.29 10.57
CA ILE A 43 7.97 6.45 9.69
C ILE A 43 9.21 7.34 9.89
N ASP A 44 10.21 7.11 9.06
CA ASP A 44 11.36 7.99 9.00
C ASP A 44 10.93 9.34 8.36
N PRO A 45 11.57 10.47 8.67
CA PRO A 45 11.24 11.74 8.05
C PRO A 45 11.27 11.65 6.53
N ASN A 46 10.20 12.07 5.88
CA ASN A 46 10.07 12.08 4.43
C ASN A 46 10.51 13.44 3.91
N THR A 47 11.45 13.48 2.97
CA THR A 47 11.91 14.71 2.34
C THR A 47 11.04 15.04 1.14
N VAL A 48 10.62 16.29 1.01
CA VAL A 48 9.92 16.83 -0.16
C VAL A 48 10.93 17.03 -1.29
N ILE A 49 10.74 16.31 -2.37
CA ILE A 49 11.66 16.35 -3.54
C ILE A 49 11.16 17.34 -4.58
N ALA A 50 9.87 17.35 -4.84
CA ALA A 50 9.25 18.25 -5.82
C ALA A 50 7.78 18.48 -5.46
N THR A 51 7.28 19.64 -5.86
CA THR A 51 5.86 19.98 -5.84
C THR A 51 5.34 20.04 -7.27
N ARG A 52 4.14 19.56 -7.49
CA ARG A 52 3.44 19.61 -8.77
C ARG A 52 2.23 20.51 -8.63
N THR A 53 2.05 21.41 -9.60
CA THR A 53 0.95 22.37 -9.63
C THR A 53 0.08 22.15 -10.84
N LYS A 54 -1.19 22.54 -10.74
CA LYS A 54 -2.14 22.45 -11.85
C LYS A 54 -1.67 23.14 -13.11
N GLU A 55 -0.98 24.28 -12.98
CA GLU A 55 -0.50 25.08 -14.11
C GLU A 55 0.56 24.33 -14.94
N ARG A 56 1.52 23.68 -14.28
CA ARG A 56 2.64 22.97 -14.95
C ARG A 56 2.33 21.52 -15.29
N ASN A 57 1.60 20.82 -14.42
CA ASN A 57 1.43 19.36 -14.45
C ASN A 57 -0.02 18.91 -14.67
N GLY A 58 -0.99 19.85 -14.63
CA GLY A 58 -2.41 19.55 -14.74
C GLY A 58 -3.08 19.04 -13.44
N TYR A 59 -2.32 18.87 -12.36
CA TYR A 59 -2.81 18.44 -11.05
C TYR A 59 -1.86 18.85 -9.93
N ASP A 60 -2.38 18.93 -8.71
CA ASP A 60 -1.60 19.25 -7.51
C ASP A 60 -1.12 17.96 -6.84
N ALA A 61 0.19 17.88 -6.55
CA ALA A 61 0.79 16.75 -5.85
C ALA A 61 2.12 17.11 -5.21
N VAL A 62 2.52 16.33 -4.22
CA VAL A 62 3.82 16.41 -3.56
C VAL A 62 4.57 15.09 -3.76
N VAL A 63 5.83 15.18 -4.19
CA VAL A 63 6.71 14.03 -4.33
C VAL A 63 7.57 13.92 -3.08
N LEU A 64 7.36 12.85 -2.32
CA LEU A 64 8.13 12.54 -1.11
C LEU A 64 9.17 11.47 -1.40
N GLY A 65 10.31 11.57 -0.70
CA GLY A 65 11.40 10.61 -0.79
C GLY A 65 11.89 10.16 0.57
N ILE A 66 12.27 8.88 0.65
CA ILE A 66 12.94 8.27 1.81
C ILE A 66 14.16 7.47 1.38
N ASP A 67 15.04 7.20 2.33
CA ASP A 67 16.29 6.45 2.19
C ASP A 67 17.23 7.07 1.15
N ASP A 68 18.40 7.45 1.57
CA ASP A 68 19.42 7.96 0.67
C ASP A 68 19.94 6.84 -0.25
N ALA A 69 20.04 7.15 -1.52
CA ALA A 69 20.62 6.24 -2.50
C ALA A 69 22.14 6.31 -2.43
N LYS A 70 22.80 5.15 -2.52
CA LYS A 70 24.27 5.11 -2.62
C LYS A 70 24.70 5.80 -3.91
N GLU A 71 25.61 6.77 -3.84
CA GLU A 71 26.07 7.54 -5.00
C GLU A 71 26.59 6.66 -6.14
N SER A 72 27.29 5.57 -5.82
CA SER A 72 27.81 4.61 -6.81
C SER A 72 26.71 3.92 -7.64
N ARG A 73 25.45 4.00 -7.22
CA ARG A 73 24.30 3.38 -7.89
C ARG A 73 23.36 4.39 -8.54
N VAL A 74 23.68 5.67 -8.44
CA VAL A 74 22.86 6.76 -8.96
C VAL A 74 23.37 7.18 -10.32
N THR A 75 22.54 7.07 -11.34
CA THR A 75 22.85 7.59 -12.67
C THR A 75 22.77 9.12 -12.69
N LYS A 76 23.55 9.75 -13.58
CA LYS A 76 23.55 11.22 -13.73
C LYS A 76 22.15 11.77 -14.03
N ALA A 77 21.38 11.08 -14.86
CA ALA A 77 19.99 11.45 -15.17
C ALA A 77 19.06 11.41 -13.96
N TYR A 78 19.26 10.41 -13.05
CA TYR A 78 18.47 10.33 -11.81
C TYR A 78 18.88 11.41 -10.81
N LYS A 79 20.18 11.68 -10.67
CA LYS A 79 20.69 12.75 -9.80
C LYS A 79 20.15 14.12 -10.17
N ASN A 80 20.03 14.42 -11.46
CA ASN A 80 19.51 15.70 -11.96
C ASN A 80 18.02 15.97 -11.66
N GLN A 81 17.29 14.98 -11.13
CA GLN A 81 15.89 15.17 -10.69
C GLN A 81 15.77 15.79 -9.31
N PHE A 82 16.87 15.87 -8.56
CA PHE A 82 16.91 16.40 -7.21
C PHE A 82 17.53 17.79 -7.24
N ALA A 83 17.08 18.66 -6.35
CA ALA A 83 17.71 19.93 -6.12
C ALA A 83 19.14 19.70 -5.55
N GLU A 84 20.06 20.63 -5.78
CA GLU A 84 21.46 20.51 -5.37
C GLU A 84 21.65 20.22 -3.88
N ASN A 85 20.73 20.71 -3.05
CA ASN A 85 20.75 20.54 -1.59
C ASN A 85 20.14 19.22 -1.10
N ILE A 86 19.61 18.37 -1.99
CA ILE A 86 18.89 17.16 -1.61
C ILE A 86 19.64 15.94 -2.11
N ALA A 87 20.07 15.07 -1.19
CA ALA A 87 20.65 13.79 -1.56
C ALA A 87 19.64 12.91 -2.33
N PRO A 88 20.06 12.21 -3.39
CA PRO A 88 19.19 11.32 -4.14
C PRO A 88 18.56 10.28 -3.23
N LYS A 89 17.24 10.15 -3.27
CA LYS A 89 16.49 9.19 -2.45
C LYS A 89 16.25 7.90 -3.20
N ARG A 90 16.24 6.78 -2.48
CA ARG A 90 16.03 5.46 -3.06
C ARG A 90 14.58 5.20 -3.45
N THR A 91 13.65 5.68 -2.64
CA THR A 91 12.21 5.45 -2.83
C THR A 91 11.51 6.79 -2.94
N LEU A 92 10.86 7.01 -4.07
CA LEU A 92 10.04 8.19 -4.33
C LEU A 92 8.57 7.79 -4.45
N LYS A 93 7.68 8.64 -3.93
CA LYS A 93 6.24 8.46 -4.09
C LYS A 93 5.53 9.79 -4.19
N GLU A 94 4.58 9.85 -5.10
CA GLU A 94 3.72 11.01 -5.31
C GLU A 94 2.43 10.87 -4.50
N PHE A 95 2.06 11.95 -3.82
CA PHE A 95 0.82 12.08 -3.07
C PHE A 95 0.04 13.25 -3.67
N ARG A 96 -1.12 12.96 -4.25
CA ARG A 96 -2.04 13.96 -4.80
C ARG A 96 -2.89 14.55 -3.69
N ASP A 97 -3.35 15.77 -3.90
CA ASP A 97 -4.23 16.50 -2.98
C ASP A 97 -3.67 16.52 -1.54
N PHE A 98 -2.39 16.85 -1.42
CA PHE A 98 -1.70 16.88 -0.12
C PHE A 98 -2.22 18.04 0.73
N GLU A 99 -2.50 17.77 2.02
CA GLU A 99 -3.18 18.74 2.90
C GLU A 99 -2.28 19.94 3.27
N LYS A 100 -1.01 19.71 3.47
CA LYS A 100 -0.06 20.71 3.93
C LYS A 100 0.65 21.37 2.75
N GLU A 101 0.70 22.69 2.74
CA GLU A 101 1.60 23.43 1.85
C GLU A 101 3.04 23.19 2.29
N VAL A 102 3.88 22.75 1.39
CA VAL A 102 5.26 22.34 1.67
C VAL A 102 6.20 22.83 0.57
N ASN A 103 7.41 23.15 0.96
CA ASN A 103 8.46 23.56 0.07
C ASN A 103 9.42 22.39 -0.24
N VAL A 104 10.10 22.50 -1.37
CA VAL A 104 11.13 21.51 -1.74
C VAL A 104 12.26 21.56 -0.71
N GLY A 105 12.63 20.41 -0.16
CA GLY A 105 13.63 20.27 0.89
C GLY A 105 13.05 20.08 2.30
N ASP A 106 11.78 20.41 2.51
CA ASP A 106 11.13 20.21 3.81
C ASP A 106 11.12 18.74 4.21
N GLN A 107 11.19 18.49 5.51
CA GLN A 107 11.05 17.15 6.09
C GLN A 107 9.69 17.04 6.78
N ILE A 108 8.96 15.99 6.45
CA ILE A 108 7.64 15.69 7.02
C ILE A 108 7.74 14.39 7.80
N GLY A 109 7.46 14.44 9.08
CA GLY A 109 7.49 13.29 9.99
C GLY A 109 6.12 12.76 10.36
N MET A 110 6.10 11.96 11.40
CA MET A 110 4.92 11.27 11.93
C MET A 110 3.85 12.26 12.45
N GLU A 111 4.21 13.48 12.77
CA GLU A 111 3.34 14.57 13.26
C GLU A 111 2.11 14.79 12.34
N LEU A 112 2.27 14.48 11.04
CA LEU A 112 1.18 14.56 10.07
C LEU A 112 -0.02 13.67 10.44
N PHE A 113 0.22 12.59 11.19
CA PHE A 113 -0.80 11.63 11.59
C PHE A 113 -1.34 11.84 13.01
N ASP A 114 -0.95 12.92 13.68
CA ASP A 114 -1.45 13.21 15.01
C ASP A 114 -2.98 13.36 15.02
N GLY A 115 -3.62 12.70 15.99
CA GLY A 115 -5.08 12.68 16.13
C GLY A 115 -5.83 11.76 15.14
N ILE A 116 -5.14 11.08 14.23
CA ILE A 116 -5.78 10.17 13.28
C ILE A 116 -6.02 8.81 13.92
N ARG A 117 -7.29 8.36 13.89
CA ARG A 117 -7.71 7.07 14.46
C ARG A 117 -7.59 5.90 13.47
N PHE A 118 -7.71 6.16 12.16
CA PHE A 118 -7.74 5.13 11.12
C PHE A 118 -6.81 5.48 9.97
N LEU A 119 -6.08 4.48 9.50
CA LEU A 119 -5.13 4.61 8.40
C LEU A 119 -5.41 3.58 7.29
N ASP A 120 -5.15 3.98 6.07
CA ASP A 120 -5.11 3.12 4.89
C ASP A 120 -3.65 2.81 4.55
N VAL A 121 -3.29 1.53 4.50
CA VAL A 121 -1.92 1.11 4.23
C VAL A 121 -1.83 0.32 2.95
N THR A 122 -1.01 0.81 2.03
CA THR A 122 -0.75 0.18 0.74
C THR A 122 0.67 -0.35 0.68
N SER A 123 0.84 -1.59 0.23
CA SER A 123 2.15 -2.18 -0.02
C SER A 123 2.09 -3.30 -1.05
N THR A 124 3.25 -3.84 -1.38
CA THR A 124 3.36 -5.02 -2.25
C THR A 124 3.26 -6.28 -1.40
N SER A 125 2.31 -7.15 -1.70
CA SER A 125 2.12 -8.41 -0.99
C SER A 125 3.29 -9.38 -1.21
N LYS A 126 3.50 -10.31 -0.26
CA LYS A 126 4.51 -11.36 -0.40
C LYS A 126 4.26 -12.19 -1.66
N GLY A 127 5.29 -12.41 -2.47
CA GLY A 127 5.23 -13.31 -3.61
C GLY A 127 5.10 -14.76 -3.17
N LYS A 128 4.28 -15.53 -3.87
CA LYS A 128 4.05 -16.97 -3.62
C LYS A 128 4.39 -17.83 -4.84
N GLY A 129 5.02 -17.24 -5.86
CA GLY A 129 5.37 -17.91 -7.11
C GLY A 129 4.14 -18.31 -7.94
N PHE A 130 4.32 -19.29 -8.81
CA PHE A 130 3.23 -19.88 -9.58
C PHE A 130 2.40 -20.80 -8.67
N GLN A 131 1.10 -20.59 -8.61
CA GLN A 131 0.19 -21.35 -7.77
C GLN A 131 -0.95 -21.94 -8.59
N GLY A 132 -1.35 -23.16 -8.21
CA GLY A 132 -2.53 -23.81 -8.73
C GLY A 132 -3.83 -23.11 -8.28
N VAL A 133 -4.93 -23.49 -8.91
CA VAL A 133 -6.25 -22.86 -8.71
C VAL A 133 -6.77 -23.00 -7.28
N MET A 134 -6.44 -24.07 -6.58
CA MET A 134 -6.89 -24.28 -5.19
C MET A 134 -6.33 -23.20 -4.27
N LYS A 135 -5.01 -22.98 -4.28
CA LYS A 135 -4.37 -21.95 -3.42
C LYS A 135 -4.63 -20.55 -3.92
N ARG A 136 -4.67 -20.34 -5.24
CA ARG A 136 -4.83 -19.01 -5.82
C ARG A 136 -6.25 -18.47 -5.74
N TRP A 137 -7.25 -19.35 -5.91
CA TRP A 137 -8.64 -18.97 -6.07
C TRP A 137 -9.61 -19.67 -5.12
N GLY A 138 -9.13 -20.63 -4.30
CA GLY A 138 -9.96 -21.36 -3.35
C GLY A 138 -10.83 -22.45 -3.99
N PHE A 139 -10.41 -23.06 -5.10
CA PHE A 139 -11.12 -24.17 -5.71
C PHE A 139 -11.08 -25.40 -4.80
N HIS A 140 -12.15 -26.19 -4.79
CA HIS A 140 -12.27 -27.35 -3.93
C HIS A 140 -11.54 -28.57 -4.47
N GLY A 141 -11.39 -28.70 -5.80
CA GLY A 141 -10.87 -29.92 -6.44
C GLY A 141 -11.90 -31.04 -6.50
N GLY A 142 -11.45 -32.27 -6.69
CA GLY A 142 -12.29 -33.47 -6.76
C GLY A 142 -12.23 -34.34 -5.51
N ARG A 143 -12.86 -35.50 -5.57
CA ARG A 143 -12.88 -36.48 -4.46
C ARG A 143 -11.48 -37.04 -4.20
N ALA A 144 -11.14 -37.28 -2.93
CA ALA A 144 -9.86 -37.85 -2.53
C ALA A 144 -9.81 -39.39 -2.71
N SER A 145 -10.98 -40.08 -2.73
CA SER A 145 -11.13 -41.51 -2.80
C SER A 145 -12.21 -41.94 -3.83
N HIS A 146 -12.69 -43.16 -3.76
CA HIS A 146 -13.68 -43.76 -4.70
C HIS A 146 -13.21 -43.78 -6.16
N GLY A 147 -11.89 -44.07 -6.40
CA GLY A 147 -11.32 -44.19 -7.74
C GLY A 147 -11.15 -42.88 -8.50
N SER A 148 -11.35 -41.74 -7.86
CA SER A 148 -11.15 -40.47 -8.50
C SER A 148 -9.68 -40.27 -8.87
N LYS A 149 -9.40 -39.83 -10.10
CA LYS A 149 -8.09 -39.37 -10.57
C LYS A 149 -8.01 -37.85 -10.62
N PHE A 150 -9.12 -37.17 -10.37
CA PHE A 150 -9.23 -35.71 -10.36
C PHE A 150 -9.18 -35.21 -8.91
N HIS A 151 -8.01 -34.73 -8.44
CA HIS A 151 -7.83 -34.31 -7.05
C HIS A 151 -7.66 -32.80 -6.92
N ARG A 152 -6.67 -32.21 -7.61
CA ARG A 152 -6.28 -30.81 -7.46
C ARG A 152 -6.35 -30.00 -8.75
N GLU A 153 -6.98 -30.48 -9.76
CA GLU A 153 -7.07 -29.86 -11.07
C GLU A 153 -8.15 -28.78 -11.11
N ALA A 154 -8.08 -27.92 -12.14
CA ALA A 154 -8.97 -26.78 -12.29
C ALA A 154 -10.40 -27.15 -12.71
N GLY A 155 -10.58 -28.30 -13.35
CA GLY A 155 -11.82 -28.65 -14.00
C GLY A 155 -11.96 -28.04 -15.40
N GLY A 156 -13.18 -27.94 -15.87
CA GLY A 156 -13.49 -27.36 -17.17
C GLY A 156 -13.12 -25.84 -17.24
N THR A 157 -12.66 -25.40 -18.41
CA THR A 157 -12.29 -24.01 -18.67
C THR A 157 -13.38 -23.24 -19.41
N GLY A 158 -14.50 -23.86 -19.71
CA GLY A 158 -15.62 -23.25 -20.41
C GLY A 158 -16.66 -24.29 -20.86
N GLN A 159 -17.62 -23.84 -21.63
CA GLN A 159 -18.62 -24.65 -22.28
C GLN A 159 -17.99 -25.33 -23.51
N SER A 160 -18.71 -26.01 -24.33
CA SER A 160 -18.20 -26.73 -25.50
C SER A 160 -18.15 -25.80 -26.74
N THR A 161 -18.75 -26.24 -27.84
CA THR A 161 -18.74 -25.57 -29.15
C THR A 161 -19.29 -24.16 -29.12
N THR A 162 -20.25 -23.88 -28.26
CA THR A 162 -20.81 -22.57 -28.03
C THR A 162 -20.46 -22.15 -26.59
N PRO A 163 -19.66 -21.09 -26.37
CA PRO A 163 -19.18 -20.02 -27.29
C PRO A 163 -17.87 -20.36 -28.03
N GLY A 164 -17.30 -21.59 -27.92
CA GLY A 164 -16.08 -21.99 -28.59
C GLY A 164 -14.78 -21.32 -28.14
N HIS A 165 -14.82 -20.54 -27.06
CA HIS A 165 -13.65 -19.88 -26.49
C HIS A 165 -13.78 -19.72 -24.95
N THR A 166 -12.65 -19.53 -24.30
CA THR A 166 -12.58 -19.24 -22.86
C THR A 166 -12.80 -17.75 -22.63
N PHE A 167 -13.75 -17.40 -21.76
CA PHE A 167 -14.05 -16.02 -21.43
C PHE A 167 -12.89 -15.32 -20.70
N LYS A 168 -12.80 -14.00 -20.84
CA LYS A 168 -11.86 -13.19 -20.06
C LYS A 168 -12.17 -13.32 -18.56
N ASN A 169 -11.11 -13.17 -17.73
CA ASN A 169 -11.20 -13.22 -16.27
C ASN A 169 -11.55 -14.60 -15.65
N ILE A 170 -11.52 -15.68 -16.41
CA ILE A 170 -11.64 -17.02 -15.83
C ILE A 170 -10.47 -17.29 -14.88
N LYS A 171 -10.81 -17.88 -13.74
CA LYS A 171 -9.86 -18.18 -12.67
C LYS A 171 -8.98 -19.36 -13.06
N MET A 172 -7.71 -19.11 -13.37
CA MET A 172 -6.72 -20.10 -13.79
C MET A 172 -5.49 -20.09 -12.88
N PRO A 173 -4.63 -21.14 -12.93
CA PRO A 173 -3.34 -21.13 -12.24
C PRO A 173 -2.47 -19.97 -12.76
N GLY A 174 -1.47 -19.57 -11.99
CA GLY A 174 -0.55 -18.54 -12.36
C GLY A 174 0.12 -17.88 -11.16
N ARG A 175 0.86 -16.79 -11.41
CA ARG A 175 1.59 -16.07 -10.36
C ARG A 175 0.65 -15.50 -9.31
N MET A 176 0.95 -15.79 -8.03
CA MET A 176 0.22 -15.30 -6.87
C MET A 176 1.13 -14.40 -6.03
N GLY A 177 0.56 -13.34 -5.46
CA GLY A 177 1.31 -12.36 -4.68
C GLY A 177 2.11 -11.39 -5.54
N SER A 178 3.05 -10.65 -4.92
CA SER A 178 3.82 -9.55 -5.53
C SER A 178 2.92 -8.51 -6.23
N LYS A 179 1.73 -8.30 -5.70
CA LYS A 179 0.74 -7.32 -6.18
C LYS A 179 0.62 -6.20 -5.17
N LYS A 180 0.36 -4.98 -5.65
CA LYS A 180 -0.02 -3.85 -4.82
C LYS A 180 -1.37 -4.13 -4.18
N VAL A 181 -1.42 -4.09 -2.84
CA VAL A 181 -2.62 -4.34 -2.04
C VAL A 181 -2.77 -3.20 -1.03
N THR A 182 -3.98 -2.69 -0.88
CA THR A 182 -4.34 -1.69 0.13
C THR A 182 -5.26 -2.34 1.15
N ILE A 183 -4.92 -2.21 2.43
CA ILE A 183 -5.83 -2.51 3.53
C ILE A 183 -6.33 -1.18 4.05
N GLN A 184 -7.64 -1.04 4.08
CA GLN A 184 -8.34 0.18 4.48
C GLN A 184 -8.78 0.11 5.94
N ASN A 185 -8.92 1.29 6.56
CA ASN A 185 -9.49 1.46 7.90
C ASN A 185 -8.77 0.68 9.00
N LEU A 186 -7.44 0.61 8.96
CA LEU A 186 -6.66 0.06 10.06
C LEU A 186 -6.68 1.01 11.25
N GLN A 187 -7.12 0.52 12.41
CA GLN A 187 -7.16 1.28 13.64
C GLN A 187 -5.74 1.51 14.17
N VAL A 188 -5.43 2.75 14.51
CA VAL A 188 -4.21 3.12 15.22
C VAL A 188 -4.40 2.76 16.70
N VAL A 189 -3.51 1.93 17.24
CA VAL A 189 -3.53 1.50 18.64
C VAL A 189 -2.67 2.42 19.49
N LYS A 190 -1.45 2.68 19.04
CA LYS A 190 -0.49 3.54 19.73
C LYS A 190 0.46 4.21 18.75
N THR A 191 0.82 5.43 19.05
CA THR A 191 1.89 6.18 18.35
C THR A 191 3.02 6.44 19.35
N ASP A 192 4.26 6.30 18.89
CA ASP A 192 5.45 6.57 19.68
C ASP A 192 6.37 7.49 18.88
N ALA A 193 6.43 8.75 19.33
CA ALA A 193 7.19 9.79 18.64
C ALA A 193 8.70 9.58 18.77
N ASP A 194 9.20 9.10 19.89
CA ASP A 194 10.62 8.90 20.16
C ASP A 194 11.21 7.82 19.25
N LEU A 195 10.47 6.72 19.10
CA LEU A 195 10.83 5.60 18.23
C LEU A 195 10.42 5.82 16.75
N LYS A 196 9.65 6.85 16.45
CA LYS A 196 9.08 7.15 15.12
C LYS A 196 8.24 5.98 14.58
N VAL A 197 7.43 5.37 15.44
CA VAL A 197 6.61 4.21 15.05
C VAL A 197 5.12 4.44 15.32
N ILE A 198 4.32 3.88 14.43
CA ILE A 198 2.86 3.78 14.58
C ILE A 198 2.51 2.29 14.66
N MET A 199 1.72 1.93 15.66
CA MET A 199 1.18 0.58 15.83
C MET A 199 -0.25 0.55 15.32
N VAL A 200 -0.50 -0.26 14.28
CA VAL A 200 -1.83 -0.45 13.71
C VAL A 200 -2.36 -1.84 14.04
N ARG A 201 -3.65 -1.95 14.34
CA ARG A 201 -4.33 -3.22 14.66
C ARG A 201 -4.38 -4.11 13.42
N GLY A 202 -3.88 -5.33 13.55
CA GLY A 202 -3.97 -6.36 12.52
C GLY A 202 -2.76 -6.42 11.59
N ALA A 203 -2.91 -7.10 10.48
CA ALA A 203 -1.84 -7.41 9.53
C ALA A 203 -1.74 -6.36 8.42
N VAL A 204 -0.51 -6.05 8.01
CA VAL A 204 -0.19 -5.18 6.87
C VAL A 204 0.50 -6.02 5.79
N PRO A 205 0.18 -5.83 4.49
CA PRO A 205 0.79 -6.60 3.41
C PRO A 205 2.29 -6.35 3.30
N GLY A 206 3.00 -7.34 2.76
CA GLY A 206 4.45 -7.29 2.54
C GLY A 206 5.25 -8.02 3.62
N ASN A 207 6.54 -8.17 3.35
CA ASN A 207 7.53 -8.73 4.26
C ASN A 207 8.05 -7.68 5.26
N LYS A 208 8.92 -8.08 6.16
CA LYS A 208 9.70 -7.18 7.02
C LYS A 208 10.52 -6.24 6.13
N ASP A 209 10.69 -5.02 6.58
CA ASP A 209 11.43 -3.93 5.91
C ASP A 209 10.89 -3.51 4.53
N CYS A 210 9.69 -3.97 4.14
CA CYS A 210 9.06 -3.50 2.92
C CYS A 210 8.57 -2.06 3.05
N THR A 211 8.62 -1.33 1.94
CA THR A 211 8.08 0.02 1.83
C THR A 211 6.55 -0.02 1.89
N LEU A 212 5.99 0.82 2.74
CA LEU A 212 4.57 1.05 2.91
C LEU A 212 4.23 2.46 2.44
N ILE A 213 3.04 2.63 1.91
CA ILE A 213 2.41 3.93 1.70
C ILE A 213 1.28 4.01 2.71
N VAL A 214 1.42 4.89 3.67
CA VAL A 214 0.44 5.13 4.73
C VAL A 214 -0.33 6.40 4.39
N LYS A 215 -1.65 6.34 4.47
CA LYS A 215 -2.54 7.48 4.23
C LYS A 215 -3.60 7.55 5.31
N SER A 216 -4.14 8.74 5.55
CA SER A 216 -5.37 8.87 6.34
C SER A 216 -6.50 8.06 5.68
N ALA A 217 -7.35 7.43 6.49
CA ALA A 217 -8.45 6.64 5.96
C ALA A 217 -9.46 7.55 5.24
N VAL A 218 -9.88 7.11 4.05
CA VAL A 218 -10.83 7.87 3.22
C VAL A 218 -12.27 7.63 3.67
N LYS A 219 -12.56 6.46 4.26
CA LYS A 219 -13.93 6.02 4.60
C LYS A 219 -14.31 6.22 6.06
N LYS A 220 -13.40 6.65 6.92
CA LYS A 220 -13.64 6.86 8.35
C LYS A 220 -12.91 8.08 8.87
#